data_17ca0073ddf901316541b6ab0944a6f5
#
_entry.id   17ca0073ddf901316541b6ab0944a6f5
#
_cell.length_a   1.000
_cell.length_b   1.000
_cell.length_c   1.000
_cell.angle_alpha   90.00
_cell.angle_beta   90.00
_cell.angle_gamma   90.00
#
_symmetry.space_group_name_H-M   'P 1'
#
loop_
_entity.id
_entity.type
_entity.pdbx_description
1 polymer ?
#
loop_
_entity_poly.entity_id
_entity_poly.type
_entity_poly.pdbx_seq_one_letter_code
_entity_poly.pdbx_strand_id
1 'polypeptide(L)'
;TTVVFAPDEPFILAPDHQDCIFEADLIAYTEAENGGPWNQIFGEPGVIFEDPFSPQTVVTVPNYGIYIFEYSACEISSVVQIGFSCELVLPNVITPNGDDVNDLFIIDGLDPEIYSNSLLTVFNRWGSVVYIGNNYGINGSWWDGEINFDSFVIDYSESQEETIASDGVYYYVLDVFNNTQNQKETYKGYLTVLKD
;
A
#
# COMPACT_ATOMS: atom_id res chain seq x y z
N THR A 1 33.50 -11.21 -46.99
CA THR A 1 32.58 -11.92 -46.10
C THR A 1 32.15 -10.93 -45.05
N THR A 2 30.90 -10.39 -45.21
CA THR A 2 30.32 -9.51 -44.23
C THR A 2 29.84 -10.40 -43.10
N VAL A 3 30.40 -10.28 -41.92
CA VAL A 3 29.90 -10.94 -40.71
C VAL A 3 28.72 -10.11 -40.26
N VAL A 4 27.50 -10.60 -40.49
CA VAL A 4 26.29 -10.04 -39.91
C VAL A 4 26.20 -10.62 -38.50
N PHE A 5 26.54 -9.81 -37.49
CA PHE A 5 26.17 -10.16 -36.12
C PHE A 5 24.64 -10.09 -36.01
N ALA A 6 24.00 -11.14 -35.53
CA ALA A 6 22.64 -11.04 -35.08
C ALA A 6 22.62 -10.02 -33.92
N PRO A 7 21.70 -9.05 -33.92
CA PRO A 7 21.59 -8.16 -32.76
C PRO A 7 21.30 -8.99 -31.53
N ASP A 8 22.01 -8.71 -30.44
CA ASP A 8 21.74 -9.33 -29.15
C ASP A 8 20.34 -8.90 -28.67
N GLU A 9 19.67 -9.81 -28.00
CA GLU A 9 18.36 -9.55 -27.38
C GLU A 9 18.47 -8.33 -26.45
N PRO A 10 17.53 -7.35 -26.51
CA PRO A 10 17.53 -6.22 -25.58
C PRO A 10 17.54 -6.71 -24.14
N PHE A 11 18.35 -6.13 -23.30
CA PHE A 11 18.32 -6.38 -21.86
C PHE A 11 17.50 -5.30 -21.18
N ILE A 12 16.49 -5.69 -20.37
CA ILE A 12 15.63 -4.76 -19.65
C ILE A 12 16.02 -4.75 -18.18
N LEU A 13 16.26 -3.54 -17.66
CA LEU A 13 16.38 -3.27 -16.24
C LEU A 13 15.10 -2.56 -15.79
N ALA A 14 14.40 -3.15 -14.83
CA ALA A 14 13.22 -2.61 -14.20
C ALA A 14 13.09 -3.20 -12.78
N PRO A 15 12.34 -2.59 -11.87
CA PRO A 15 12.04 -3.19 -10.59
C PRO A 15 11.13 -4.42 -10.77
N ASP A 16 11.31 -5.43 -9.93
CA ASP A 16 10.42 -6.60 -9.92
C ASP A 16 9.04 -6.25 -9.33
N HIS A 17 9.03 -5.26 -8.43
CA HIS A 17 7.86 -4.85 -7.67
C HIS A 17 7.90 -3.37 -7.32
N GLN A 18 6.71 -2.75 -7.23
CA GLN A 18 6.50 -1.37 -6.77
C GLN A 18 5.45 -1.35 -5.66
N ASP A 19 5.83 -0.75 -4.52
CA ASP A 19 4.97 -0.65 -3.34
C ASP A 19 4.30 0.71 -3.27
N CYS A 20 2.97 0.71 -3.22
CA CYS A 20 2.11 1.88 -3.00
C CYS A 20 2.34 3.04 -3.99
N ILE A 21 2.88 2.73 -5.18
CA ILE A 21 3.03 3.67 -6.29
C ILE A 21 2.57 3.02 -7.59
N PHE A 22 2.18 3.86 -8.55
CA PHE A 22 1.66 3.43 -9.85
C PHE A 22 2.67 3.66 -10.98
N GLU A 23 3.92 3.98 -10.65
CA GLU A 23 4.97 4.31 -11.61
C GLU A 23 6.17 3.39 -11.46
N ALA A 24 6.83 3.11 -12.58
CA ALA A 24 8.10 2.38 -12.60
C ALA A 24 9.01 2.89 -13.69
N ASP A 25 10.33 2.91 -13.40
CA ASP A 25 11.36 3.16 -14.40
C ASP A 25 11.60 1.91 -15.23
N LEU A 26 11.59 2.06 -16.55
CA LEU A 26 11.94 1.04 -17.51
C LEU A 26 13.20 1.47 -18.28
N ILE A 27 14.23 0.63 -18.29
CA ILE A 27 15.47 0.90 -19.01
C ILE A 27 15.80 -0.32 -19.89
N ALA A 28 15.80 -0.12 -21.22
CA ALA A 28 16.24 -1.12 -22.16
C ALA A 28 17.65 -0.79 -22.65
N TYR A 29 18.51 -1.78 -22.60
CA TYR A 29 19.85 -1.73 -23.17
C TYR A 29 19.84 -2.47 -24.51
N THR A 30 20.19 -1.79 -25.59
CA THR A 30 20.26 -2.35 -26.93
C THR A 30 21.43 -1.72 -27.70
N GLU A 31 22.08 -2.49 -28.56
CA GLU A 31 23.08 -1.98 -29.50
C GLU A 31 22.44 -1.42 -30.79
N ALA A 32 21.12 -1.56 -30.94
CA ALA A 32 20.41 -1.04 -32.08
C ALA A 32 20.28 0.49 -32.00
N GLU A 33 20.65 1.20 -33.07
CA GLU A 33 20.53 2.67 -33.16
C GLU A 33 19.06 3.14 -33.13
N ASN A 34 18.11 2.26 -33.48
CA ASN A 34 16.67 2.52 -33.47
C ASN A 34 15.99 1.45 -32.62
N GLY A 35 15.75 1.78 -31.36
CA GLY A 35 14.85 1.00 -30.52
C GLY A 35 13.40 1.12 -30.98
N GLY A 36 12.62 0.07 -30.72
CA GLY A 36 11.18 0.06 -30.97
C GLY A 36 10.42 0.60 -29.77
N PRO A 37 9.08 0.67 -29.89
CA PRO A 37 8.28 1.16 -28.79
C PRO A 37 8.21 0.13 -27.65
N TRP A 38 8.02 0.67 -26.45
CA TRP A 38 7.47 -0.09 -25.33
C TRP A 38 6.00 -0.41 -25.59
N ASN A 39 5.61 -1.61 -25.27
CA ASN A 39 4.22 -2.08 -25.37
C ASN A 39 3.81 -2.78 -24.08
N GLN A 40 2.55 -2.61 -23.70
CA GLN A 40 1.94 -3.47 -22.69
C GLN A 40 1.45 -4.75 -23.36
N ILE A 41 1.86 -5.93 -22.86
CA ILE A 41 1.39 -7.21 -23.37
C ILE A 41 0.51 -7.98 -22.39
N PHE A 42 0.55 -7.59 -21.09
CA PHE A 42 -0.32 -8.14 -20.04
C PHE A 42 -0.63 -7.08 -18.98
N GLY A 43 -1.76 -7.19 -18.32
CA GLY A 43 -2.25 -6.31 -17.26
C GLY A 43 -3.48 -5.52 -17.70
N GLU A 44 -4.00 -4.69 -16.79
CA GLU A 44 -5.17 -3.86 -17.07
C GLU A 44 -4.86 -2.78 -18.11
N PRO A 45 -5.74 -2.52 -19.08
CA PRO A 45 -5.53 -1.51 -20.11
C PRO A 45 -5.59 -0.09 -19.51
N GLY A 46 -4.84 0.83 -20.10
CA GLY A 46 -4.77 2.23 -19.63
C GLY A 46 -3.38 2.65 -19.18
N VAL A 47 -2.38 1.80 -19.41
CA VAL A 47 -0.98 2.12 -19.16
C VAL A 47 -0.53 3.30 -20.01
N ILE A 48 0.24 4.21 -19.41
CA ILE A 48 0.84 5.38 -20.04
C ILE A 48 2.36 5.26 -19.95
N PHE A 49 3.05 5.38 -21.08
CA PHE A 49 4.50 5.55 -21.13
C PHE A 49 4.80 7.03 -21.34
N GLU A 50 5.73 7.60 -20.57
CA GLU A 50 6.15 9.01 -20.73
C GLU A 50 6.71 9.26 -22.15
N ASP A 51 7.59 8.37 -22.62
CA ASP A 51 8.05 8.29 -24.01
C ASP A 51 8.15 6.82 -24.42
N PRO A 52 7.17 6.30 -25.18
CA PRO A 52 7.18 4.89 -25.57
C PRO A 52 8.31 4.51 -26.55
N PHE A 53 8.95 5.47 -27.18
CA PHE A 53 10.05 5.23 -28.12
C PHE A 53 11.43 5.39 -27.51
N SER A 54 11.52 5.96 -26.31
CA SER A 54 12.77 6.06 -25.57
C SER A 54 13.15 4.72 -24.95
N PRO A 55 14.42 4.27 -25.06
CA PRO A 55 14.87 3.10 -24.33
C PRO A 55 14.80 3.27 -22.81
N GLN A 56 14.78 4.51 -22.33
CA GLN A 56 14.54 4.84 -20.93
C GLN A 56 13.25 5.65 -20.82
N THR A 57 12.28 5.12 -20.08
CA THR A 57 10.97 5.75 -19.90
C THR A 57 10.41 5.43 -18.53
N VAL A 58 9.44 6.24 -18.08
CA VAL A 58 8.59 5.93 -16.95
C VAL A 58 7.29 5.36 -17.47
N VAL A 59 6.83 4.28 -16.84
CA VAL A 59 5.50 3.72 -17.08
C VAL A 59 4.60 4.04 -15.91
N THR A 60 3.37 4.50 -16.19
CA THR A 60 2.31 4.68 -15.19
C THR A 60 1.20 3.68 -15.47
N VAL A 61 0.81 2.92 -14.43
CA VAL A 61 -0.27 1.93 -14.52
C VAL A 61 -1.56 2.46 -13.90
N PRO A 62 -2.75 2.06 -14.39
CA PRO A 62 -4.02 2.58 -13.88
C PRO A 62 -4.42 1.99 -12.53
N ASN A 63 -3.99 0.77 -12.19
CA ASN A 63 -4.37 0.04 -10.99
C ASN A 63 -3.26 -0.89 -10.52
N TYR A 64 -3.35 -1.37 -9.28
CA TYR A 64 -2.49 -2.44 -8.78
C TYR A 64 -2.74 -3.74 -9.54
N GLY A 65 -1.67 -4.52 -9.70
CA GLY A 65 -1.73 -5.79 -10.41
C GLY A 65 -0.37 -6.19 -10.97
N ILE A 66 -0.38 -7.22 -11.79
CA ILE A 66 0.80 -7.67 -12.51
C ILE A 66 0.71 -7.15 -13.93
N TYR A 67 1.78 -6.52 -14.39
CA TYR A 67 1.92 -6.01 -15.74
C TYR A 67 3.14 -6.62 -16.41
N ILE A 68 3.04 -6.86 -17.70
CA ILE A 68 4.17 -7.30 -18.52
C ILE A 68 4.35 -6.30 -19.66
N PHE A 69 5.56 -5.78 -19.76
CA PHE A 69 5.97 -4.82 -20.78
C PHE A 69 6.98 -5.47 -21.71
N GLU A 70 6.89 -5.15 -22.97
CA GLU A 70 7.79 -5.59 -24.03
C GLU A 70 8.53 -4.39 -24.62
N TYR A 71 9.81 -4.55 -24.82
CA TYR A 71 10.63 -3.63 -25.63
C TYR A 71 11.19 -4.37 -26.83
N SER A 72 10.98 -3.79 -28.01
CA SER A 72 11.43 -4.38 -29.28
C SER A 72 12.58 -3.58 -29.89
N ALA A 73 13.57 -4.25 -30.43
CA ALA A 73 14.66 -3.65 -31.18
C ALA A 73 15.04 -4.58 -32.33
N CYS A 74 15.04 -4.07 -33.59
CA CYS A 74 15.43 -4.84 -34.78
C CYS A 74 14.76 -6.23 -34.90
N GLU A 75 13.43 -6.30 -34.70
CA GLU A 75 12.62 -7.53 -34.76
C GLU A 75 12.89 -8.55 -33.65
N ILE A 76 13.69 -8.19 -32.65
CA ILE A 76 13.90 -8.99 -31.44
C ILE A 76 13.28 -8.23 -30.28
N SER A 77 12.60 -8.92 -29.37
CA SER A 77 11.98 -8.31 -28.21
C SER A 77 12.35 -9.02 -26.92
N SER A 78 12.37 -8.25 -25.84
CA SER A 78 12.47 -8.74 -24.48
C SER A 78 11.29 -8.26 -23.66
N VAL A 79 10.97 -9.01 -22.61
CA VAL A 79 9.85 -8.72 -21.74
C VAL A 79 10.32 -8.56 -20.31
N VAL A 80 9.59 -7.73 -19.55
CA VAL A 80 9.75 -7.59 -18.11
C VAL A 80 8.39 -7.66 -17.45
N GLN A 81 8.31 -8.35 -16.29
CA GLN A 81 7.14 -8.39 -15.44
C GLN A 81 7.38 -7.51 -14.22
N ILE A 82 6.41 -6.67 -13.91
CA ILE A 82 6.42 -5.82 -12.72
C ILE A 82 5.11 -6.05 -11.95
N GLY A 83 5.20 -6.30 -10.64
CA GLY A 83 4.08 -6.30 -9.73
C GLY A 83 3.88 -4.91 -9.12
N PHE A 84 2.67 -4.40 -9.15
CA PHE A 84 2.28 -3.20 -8.43
C PHE A 84 1.29 -3.60 -7.35
N SER A 85 1.61 -3.32 -6.09
CA SER A 85 0.70 -3.57 -4.97
C SER A 85 0.88 -2.55 -3.86
N CYS A 86 -0.05 -2.53 -2.94
CA CYS A 86 0.10 -1.77 -1.71
C CYS A 86 -0.35 -2.68 -0.56
N GLU A 87 0.60 -3.16 0.21
CA GLU A 87 0.31 -3.96 1.39
C GLU A 87 0.09 -3.05 2.60
N LEU A 88 -0.90 -3.39 3.42
CA LEU A 88 -1.14 -2.67 4.66
C LEU A 88 -0.07 -3.02 5.69
N VAL A 89 0.66 -2.01 6.16
CA VAL A 89 1.61 -2.15 7.26
C VAL A 89 0.95 -1.66 8.55
N LEU A 90 0.68 -2.60 9.45
CA LEU A 90 0.03 -2.33 10.72
C LEU A 90 1.08 -2.30 11.83
N PRO A 91 1.31 -1.13 12.48
CA PRO A 91 2.27 -1.04 13.58
C PRO A 91 1.77 -1.84 14.79
N ASN A 92 2.68 -2.22 15.67
CA ASN A 92 2.38 -2.99 16.86
C ASN A 92 2.61 -2.22 18.18
N VAL A 93 2.95 -0.95 18.09
CA VAL A 93 3.16 -0.05 19.23
C VAL A 93 2.76 1.38 18.88
N ILE A 94 2.14 2.07 19.83
CA ILE A 94 1.98 3.53 19.83
C ILE A 94 2.41 4.09 21.18
N THR A 95 2.86 5.35 21.15
CA THR A 95 3.30 6.11 22.32
C THR A 95 2.59 7.45 22.38
N PRO A 96 1.28 7.49 22.72
CA PRO A 96 0.47 8.70 22.66
C PRO A 96 0.82 9.65 23.80
N ASN A 97 1.98 10.31 23.69
CA ASN A 97 2.53 11.25 24.68
C ASN A 97 2.60 12.71 24.16
N GLY A 98 2.27 12.93 22.87
CA GLY A 98 2.20 14.25 22.24
C GLY A 98 3.56 14.78 21.77
N ASP A 99 4.52 13.91 21.50
CA ASP A 99 5.82 14.27 20.96
C ASP A 99 5.94 14.16 19.43
N ASP A 100 4.82 13.86 18.76
CA ASP A 100 4.68 13.62 17.32
C ASP A 100 5.41 12.35 16.81
N VAL A 101 5.84 11.46 17.70
CA VAL A 101 6.51 10.21 17.34
C VAL A 101 5.68 9.00 17.81
N ASN A 102 5.13 8.24 16.89
CA ASN A 102 4.27 7.08 17.16
C ASN A 102 3.04 7.37 18.04
N ASP A 103 2.60 8.63 18.09
CA ASP A 103 1.41 9.03 18.85
C ASP A 103 0.13 8.39 18.32
N LEU A 104 0.12 8.05 17.04
CA LEU A 104 -1.07 7.61 16.31
C LEU A 104 -0.90 6.19 15.78
N PHE A 105 -1.98 5.42 15.76
CA PHE A 105 -2.03 4.12 15.11
C PHE A 105 -2.24 4.30 13.59
N ILE A 106 -1.19 4.77 12.90
CA ILE A 106 -1.19 4.97 11.45
C ILE A 106 -0.97 3.62 10.77
N ILE A 107 -1.83 3.30 9.82
CA ILE A 107 -1.72 2.10 8.99
C ILE A 107 -1.21 2.55 7.62
N ASP A 108 0.06 2.25 7.33
CA ASP A 108 0.64 2.57 6.04
C ASP A 108 -0.04 1.75 4.93
N GLY A 109 -0.23 2.36 3.78
CA GLY A 109 -0.91 1.73 2.65
C GLY A 109 -2.44 1.77 2.73
N LEU A 110 -3.05 2.28 3.80
CA LEU A 110 -4.50 2.42 3.91
C LEU A 110 -4.99 3.65 3.11
N ASP A 111 -4.88 3.56 1.79
CA ASP A 111 -5.33 4.59 0.86
C ASP A 111 -6.84 4.45 0.61
N PRO A 112 -7.65 5.53 0.77
CA PRO A 112 -9.09 5.51 0.53
C PRO A 112 -9.50 5.16 -0.91
N GLU A 113 -8.63 5.38 -1.90
CA GLU A 113 -8.89 5.02 -3.30
C GLU A 113 -8.80 3.50 -3.49
N ILE A 114 -7.95 2.84 -2.71
CA ILE A 114 -7.74 1.39 -2.74
C ILE A 114 -8.64 0.68 -1.74
N TYR A 115 -8.68 1.22 -0.52
CA TYR A 115 -9.43 0.64 0.60
C TYR A 115 -10.57 1.56 1.03
N SER A 116 -11.79 1.17 0.76
CA SER A 116 -12.99 1.88 1.21
C SER A 116 -13.64 1.19 2.41
N ASN A 117 -14.56 1.90 3.06
CA ASN A 117 -15.33 1.38 4.20
C ASN A 117 -14.45 0.78 5.30
N SER A 118 -13.32 1.43 5.60
CA SER A 118 -12.42 1.02 6.67
C SER A 118 -13.08 1.17 8.04
N LEU A 119 -13.08 0.09 8.82
CA LEU A 119 -13.62 0.04 10.17
C LEU A 119 -12.58 -0.55 11.11
N LEU A 120 -12.03 0.27 12.01
CA LEU A 120 -11.17 -0.19 13.07
C LEU A 120 -11.97 -0.42 14.35
N THR A 121 -11.81 -1.58 14.96
CA THR A 121 -12.33 -1.88 16.30
C THR A 121 -11.16 -2.30 17.19
N VAL A 122 -10.98 -1.61 18.33
CA VAL A 122 -9.94 -1.92 19.30
C VAL A 122 -10.56 -2.48 20.57
N PHE A 123 -9.91 -3.52 21.12
CA PHE A 123 -10.35 -4.24 22.32
C PHE A 123 -9.26 -4.19 23.37
N ASN A 124 -9.65 -4.08 24.63
CA ASN A 124 -8.74 -4.28 25.73
C ASN A 124 -8.43 -5.79 25.95
N ARG A 125 -7.53 -6.10 26.90
CA ARG A 125 -7.12 -7.47 27.21
C ARG A 125 -8.25 -8.39 27.73
N TRP A 126 -9.39 -7.82 28.12
CA TRP A 126 -10.57 -8.57 28.56
C TRP A 126 -11.58 -8.79 27.43
N GLY A 127 -11.29 -8.29 26.23
CA GLY A 127 -12.17 -8.41 25.07
C GLY A 127 -13.28 -7.35 25.01
N SER A 128 -13.25 -6.34 25.89
CA SER A 128 -14.17 -5.21 25.80
C SER A 128 -13.71 -4.24 24.71
N VAL A 129 -14.66 -3.75 23.91
CA VAL A 129 -14.39 -2.72 22.91
C VAL A 129 -14.05 -1.40 23.61
N VAL A 130 -12.97 -0.76 23.22
CA VAL A 130 -12.54 0.56 23.73
C VAL A 130 -12.60 1.64 22.65
N TYR A 131 -12.51 1.26 21.38
CA TYR A 131 -12.55 2.20 20.27
C TYR A 131 -13.22 1.59 19.04
N ILE A 132 -14.00 2.43 18.35
CA ILE A 132 -14.56 2.14 17.02
C ILE A 132 -14.31 3.34 16.13
N GLY A 133 -13.54 3.16 15.06
CA GLY A 133 -13.24 4.17 14.03
C GLY A 133 -13.86 3.76 12.70
N ASN A 134 -14.90 4.49 12.27
CA ASN A 134 -15.46 4.34 10.93
C ASN A 134 -14.69 5.22 9.94
N ASN A 135 -14.52 4.75 8.72
CA ASN A 135 -13.70 5.40 7.70
C ASN A 135 -12.30 5.71 8.24
N TYR A 136 -11.72 4.73 8.91
CA TYR A 136 -10.44 4.84 9.58
C TYR A 136 -9.34 5.22 8.58
N GLY A 137 -8.49 6.17 8.96
CA GLY A 137 -7.42 6.69 8.11
C GLY A 137 -7.84 7.80 7.13
N ILE A 138 -9.14 8.00 6.91
CA ILE A 138 -9.63 9.05 6.03
C ILE A 138 -9.52 10.41 6.72
N ASN A 139 -8.91 11.40 6.03
CA ASN A 139 -8.69 12.74 6.54
C ASN A 139 -7.87 12.78 7.85
N GLY A 140 -6.98 11.80 8.06
CA GLY A 140 -6.13 11.76 9.25
C GLY A 140 -6.84 11.29 10.52
N SER A 141 -7.96 10.57 10.40
CA SER A 141 -8.69 9.99 11.53
C SER A 141 -7.99 8.74 12.06
N TRP A 142 -6.84 8.92 12.69
CA TRP A 142 -6.05 7.86 13.31
C TRP A 142 -6.33 7.79 14.82
N TRP A 143 -6.25 6.59 15.39
CA TRP A 143 -6.40 6.38 16.82
C TRP A 143 -5.15 6.82 17.58
N ASP A 144 -5.34 7.65 18.60
CA ASP A 144 -4.33 8.22 19.50
C ASP A 144 -4.41 7.65 20.92
N GLY A 145 -5.11 6.53 21.09
CA GLY A 145 -5.38 5.95 22.40
C GLY A 145 -6.67 6.44 23.05
N GLU A 146 -7.43 7.36 22.44
CA GLU A 146 -8.70 7.83 23.01
C GLU A 146 -9.74 6.70 23.07
N ILE A 147 -10.42 6.55 24.22
CA ILE A 147 -11.51 5.60 24.39
C ILE A 147 -12.81 6.26 23.97
N ASN A 148 -13.41 5.81 22.87
CA ASN A 148 -14.68 6.34 22.38
C ASN A 148 -15.84 5.35 22.50
N PHE A 149 -15.58 4.14 22.99
CA PHE A 149 -16.59 3.11 23.18
C PHE A 149 -16.34 2.38 24.50
N ASP A 150 -17.19 2.61 25.48
CA ASP A 150 -17.24 1.85 26.71
C ASP A 150 -18.57 1.08 26.79
N SER A 151 -18.48 -0.24 26.72
CA SER A 151 -19.64 -1.12 26.86
C SER A 151 -20.15 -1.23 28.30
N PHE A 152 -19.54 -0.53 29.26
CA PHE A 152 -19.81 -0.66 30.69
C PHE A 152 -20.14 0.63 31.44
N VAL A 153 -20.54 1.73 30.79
CA VAL A 153 -21.05 2.88 31.54
C VAL A 153 -22.53 2.67 31.87
N ILE A 154 -22.81 1.86 32.86
CA ILE A 154 -24.01 1.99 33.70
C ILE A 154 -23.52 2.26 35.12
N ASP A 155 -23.00 3.43 35.39
CA ASP A 155 -23.17 4.09 36.69
C ASP A 155 -22.83 5.57 36.61
N TYR A 156 -23.79 6.39 37.00
CA TYR A 156 -23.70 7.83 37.16
C TYR A 156 -22.96 8.13 38.47
N SER A 157 -21.63 8.06 38.49
CA SER A 157 -20.86 8.70 39.57
C SER A 157 -19.69 9.48 38.99
N GLU A 158 -19.67 10.76 39.35
CA GLU A 158 -18.71 11.80 38.96
C GLU A 158 -17.24 11.40 39.22
N SER A 159 -16.66 10.60 38.36
CA SER A 159 -15.22 10.52 38.21
C SER A 159 -14.93 10.75 36.74
N GLN A 160 -14.08 11.71 36.43
CA GLN A 160 -13.50 11.87 35.09
C GLN A 160 -12.69 10.59 34.81
N GLU A 161 -13.35 9.58 34.22
CA GLU A 161 -12.66 8.37 33.80
C GLU A 161 -11.70 8.71 32.66
N GLU A 162 -10.53 8.11 32.72
CA GLU A 162 -9.49 8.28 31.72
C GLU A 162 -10.06 8.02 30.34
N THR A 163 -10.18 9.06 29.54
CA THR A 163 -10.63 8.98 28.15
C THR A 163 -9.55 8.39 27.24
N ILE A 164 -8.38 8.11 27.77
CA ILE A 164 -7.22 7.57 27.06
C ILE A 164 -6.86 6.20 27.56
N ALA A 165 -6.58 5.28 26.65
CA ALA A 165 -6.17 3.91 26.93
C ALA A 165 -4.94 3.86 27.86
N SER A 166 -4.97 3.01 28.90
CA SER A 166 -3.84 2.80 29.80
C SER A 166 -2.74 1.98 29.12
N ASP A 167 -1.52 2.03 29.68
CA ASP A 167 -0.42 1.18 29.23
C ASP A 167 -0.82 -0.29 29.17
N GLY A 168 -0.49 -0.95 28.08
CA GLY A 168 -0.79 -2.36 27.95
C GLY A 168 -1.00 -2.82 26.52
N VAL A 169 -1.39 -4.09 26.42
CA VAL A 169 -1.68 -4.73 25.13
C VAL A 169 -3.17 -4.63 24.84
N TYR A 170 -3.45 -4.18 23.64
CA TYR A 170 -4.76 -4.10 23.03
C TYR A 170 -4.82 -5.01 21.80
N TYR A 171 -6.00 -5.43 21.42
CA TYR A 171 -6.22 -6.21 20.21
C TYR A 171 -7.06 -5.38 19.25
N TYR A 172 -6.84 -5.58 17.96
CA TYR A 172 -7.64 -4.87 16.95
C TYR A 172 -8.17 -5.80 15.88
N VAL A 173 -9.25 -5.35 15.27
CA VAL A 173 -9.82 -5.86 14.03
C VAL A 173 -9.98 -4.67 13.10
N LEU A 174 -9.34 -4.72 11.95
CA LEU A 174 -9.53 -3.78 10.85
C LEU A 174 -10.25 -4.49 9.74
N ASP A 175 -11.45 -4.04 9.43
CA ASP A 175 -12.22 -4.44 8.26
C ASP A 175 -12.11 -3.37 7.19
N VAL A 176 -11.78 -3.76 5.97
CA VAL A 176 -11.67 -2.87 4.80
C VAL A 176 -12.32 -3.52 3.58
N PHE A 177 -12.74 -2.71 2.63
CA PHE A 177 -13.15 -3.18 1.32
C PHE A 177 -12.08 -2.78 0.30
N ASN A 178 -11.39 -3.79 -0.25
CA ASN A 178 -10.40 -3.59 -1.30
C ASN A 178 -11.10 -3.36 -2.64
N ASN A 179 -11.07 -2.12 -3.13
CA ASN A 179 -11.75 -1.71 -4.36
C ASN A 179 -11.14 -2.36 -5.60
N THR A 180 -9.80 -2.59 -5.59
CA THR A 180 -9.09 -3.20 -6.72
C THR A 180 -9.44 -4.67 -6.88
N GLN A 181 -9.53 -5.39 -5.76
CA GLN A 181 -9.86 -6.82 -5.74
C GLN A 181 -11.36 -7.08 -5.61
N ASN A 182 -12.16 -6.03 -5.37
CA ASN A 182 -13.60 -6.07 -5.17
C ASN A 182 -14.01 -7.07 -4.07
N GLN A 183 -13.29 -7.04 -2.95
CA GLN A 183 -13.53 -7.97 -1.83
C GLN A 183 -13.33 -7.30 -0.47
N LYS A 184 -14.00 -7.87 0.55
CA LYS A 184 -13.77 -7.50 1.93
C LYS A 184 -12.53 -8.22 2.46
N GLU A 185 -11.66 -7.48 3.14
CA GLU A 185 -10.51 -7.98 3.85
C GLU A 185 -10.60 -7.67 5.34
N THR A 186 -10.07 -8.56 6.17
CA THR A 186 -10.08 -8.39 7.63
C THR A 186 -8.68 -8.67 8.17
N TYR A 187 -8.10 -7.67 8.80
CA TYR A 187 -6.81 -7.75 9.47
C TYR A 187 -7.01 -7.79 10.99
N LYS A 188 -6.24 -8.63 11.68
CA LYS A 188 -6.33 -8.79 13.14
C LYS A 188 -4.93 -8.83 13.72
N GLY A 189 -4.76 -8.18 14.85
CA GLY A 189 -3.48 -8.15 15.52
C GLY A 189 -3.57 -7.64 16.95
N TYR A 190 -2.40 -7.33 17.47
CA TYR A 190 -2.27 -6.67 18.77
C TYR A 190 -1.47 -5.39 18.63
N LEU A 191 -1.68 -4.49 19.57
CA LEU A 191 -1.05 -3.20 19.65
C LEU A 191 -0.67 -2.94 21.10
N THR A 192 0.54 -2.48 21.34
CA THR A 192 0.98 -2.05 22.65
C THR A 192 0.85 -0.53 22.76
N VAL A 193 0.19 -0.06 23.79
CA VAL A 193 0.12 1.37 24.15
C VAL A 193 1.10 1.61 25.29
N LEU A 194 1.99 2.58 25.16
CA LEU A 194 2.96 3.01 26.17
C LEU A 194 2.83 4.53 26.33
N LYS A 195 2.66 5.00 27.56
CA LYS A 195 2.60 6.41 27.90
C LYS A 195 3.84 6.77 28.73
N ASP A 196 4.93 7.09 28.10
CA ASP A 196 6.15 7.55 28.78
C ASP A 196 6.26 9.08 28.78
#